data_bf9814787c8a6d641a95998027fdcf73
#
_entry.id   bf9814787c8a6d641a95998027fdcf73
#
_cell.length_a   1.000
_cell.length_b   1.000
_cell.length_c   1.000
_cell.angle_alpha   90.00
_cell.angle_beta   90.00
_cell.angle_gamma   90.00
#
_symmetry.space_group_name_H-M   'P 1'
#
loop_
_entity.id
_entity.type
_entity.pdbx_description
1 polymer ?
#
loop_
_entity_poly.entity_id
_entity_poly.type
_entity_poly.pdbx_seq_one_letter_code
_entity_poly.pdbx_strand_id
1 'polypeptide(L)'
;VYKRQEQSNIQDFIGLPIQLTTLDSVLFINDFYGDSLIHCISLKDNKPIAKLGVKGSGPNEVLSPLYIFIKEDSLFMFSRPQWTLYNIDLQGGKVKKKITVPMEVSLLFPFQDNLYFCSGMFDDKRFWILNSLGEKVAALGDYPLLWNEEAHIPLAVRRMFHQVRGYGYSRTKGVAVTDSHVLDLYNKNHKGEYILKKEVLLSAYEYDFTDKGISSQTQLRSSFMKGAINLAVTDDYIYILFDVNSQENLKRLNNEIWKFDWEGNLICKYKPNIDISLFTLSSCNNIIAVSYTHLTLP
;
A
#
# COMPACT_ATOMS: atom_id res chain seq x y z
N VAL A 1 4.25 9.37 -25.74
CA VAL A 1 3.76 8.18 -26.49
C VAL A 1 2.52 7.68 -25.75
N TYR A 2 1.34 7.96 -26.30
CA TYR A 2 0.09 7.40 -25.79
C TYR A 2 0.04 5.93 -26.18
N LYS A 3 0.27 5.02 -25.23
CA LYS A 3 -0.09 3.62 -25.43
C LYS A 3 -1.61 3.49 -25.34
N ARG A 4 -2.19 2.74 -26.28
CA ARG A 4 -3.61 2.44 -26.39
C ARG A 4 -4.11 1.87 -25.08
N GLN A 5 -5.13 2.49 -24.48
CA GLN A 5 -5.86 1.91 -23.35
C GLN A 5 -6.79 0.83 -23.90
N GLU A 6 -6.60 -0.40 -23.46
CA GLU A 6 -7.58 -1.46 -23.64
C GLU A 6 -8.49 -1.46 -22.41
N GLN A 7 -9.77 -1.26 -22.66
CA GLN A 7 -10.81 -1.29 -21.64
C GLN A 7 -11.43 -2.68 -21.60
N SER A 8 -11.31 -3.40 -20.48
CA SER A 8 -12.02 -4.67 -20.29
C SER A 8 -13.17 -4.48 -19.30
N ASN A 9 -14.36 -4.93 -19.65
CA ASN A 9 -15.53 -4.95 -18.76
C ASN A 9 -15.48 -6.19 -17.87
N ILE A 10 -14.81 -6.10 -16.72
CA ILE A 10 -14.73 -7.17 -15.69
C ILE A 10 -15.74 -6.89 -14.55
N GLN A 11 -16.64 -5.95 -14.72
CA GLN A 11 -17.50 -5.38 -13.67
C GLN A 11 -18.41 -6.38 -12.95
N ASP A 12 -18.85 -7.45 -13.61
CA ASP A 12 -19.83 -8.38 -13.04
C ASP A 12 -19.27 -9.35 -11.98
N PHE A 13 -17.96 -9.28 -11.68
CA PHE A 13 -17.27 -10.25 -10.84
C PHE A 13 -16.62 -9.66 -9.59
N ILE A 14 -16.45 -8.35 -9.51
CA ILE A 14 -15.64 -7.70 -8.47
C ILE A 14 -16.51 -6.71 -7.72
N GLY A 15 -16.57 -6.87 -6.39
CA GLY A 15 -17.36 -6.01 -5.52
C GLY A 15 -16.67 -4.67 -5.23
N LEU A 16 -15.62 -4.68 -4.39
CA LEU A 16 -14.83 -3.50 -4.05
C LEU A 16 -13.34 -3.87 -4.08
N PRO A 17 -12.64 -3.62 -5.18
CA PRO A 17 -11.20 -3.83 -5.24
C PRO A 17 -10.49 -2.83 -4.32
N ILE A 18 -9.63 -3.33 -3.45
CA ILE A 18 -8.87 -2.52 -2.48
C ILE A 18 -7.35 -2.59 -2.70
N GLN A 19 -6.89 -3.56 -3.47
CA GLN A 19 -5.47 -3.68 -3.81
C GLN A 19 -5.29 -4.52 -5.07
N LEU A 20 -4.25 -4.21 -5.83
CA LEU A 20 -3.82 -4.93 -7.01
C LEU A 20 -2.38 -5.40 -6.84
N THR A 21 -2.07 -6.58 -7.36
CA THR A 21 -0.70 -7.04 -7.55
C THR A 21 -0.61 -7.94 -8.77
N THR A 22 0.58 -8.14 -9.31
CA THR A 22 0.80 -8.98 -10.50
C THR A 22 1.89 -9.99 -10.27
N LEU A 23 1.74 -11.15 -10.89
CA LEU A 23 2.79 -12.14 -11.06
C LEU A 23 2.72 -12.64 -12.50
N ASP A 24 3.82 -12.54 -13.24
CA ASP A 24 3.88 -12.85 -14.66
C ASP A 24 2.78 -12.16 -15.48
N SER A 25 1.88 -12.95 -16.06
CA SER A 25 0.74 -12.48 -16.85
C SER A 25 -0.59 -12.58 -16.09
N VAL A 26 -0.56 -12.65 -14.77
CA VAL A 26 -1.76 -12.71 -13.92
C VAL A 26 -1.88 -11.47 -13.06
N LEU A 27 -3.03 -10.84 -13.10
CA LEU A 27 -3.44 -9.79 -12.17
C LEU A 27 -4.23 -10.41 -11.03
N PHE A 28 -3.82 -10.14 -9.80
CA PHE A 28 -4.53 -10.49 -8.58
C PHE A 28 -5.23 -9.25 -8.03
N ILE A 29 -6.52 -9.34 -7.83
CA ILE A 29 -7.38 -8.28 -7.32
C ILE A 29 -7.91 -8.70 -5.95
N ASN A 30 -7.54 -7.98 -4.92
CA ASN A 30 -8.08 -8.13 -3.58
C ASN A 30 -9.46 -7.46 -3.51
N ASP A 31 -10.50 -8.26 -3.25
CA ASP A 31 -11.89 -7.81 -3.22
C ASP A 31 -12.44 -7.80 -1.78
N PHE A 32 -12.83 -6.62 -1.32
CA PHE A 32 -13.33 -6.45 0.04
C PHE A 32 -14.72 -7.05 0.27
N TYR A 33 -15.62 -6.98 -0.72
CA TYR A 33 -17.02 -7.42 -0.58
C TYR A 33 -17.31 -8.76 -1.20
N GLY A 34 -16.43 -9.32 -2.02
CA GLY A 34 -16.63 -10.61 -2.65
C GLY A 34 -16.69 -11.78 -1.66
N ASP A 35 -17.33 -12.87 -2.06
CA ASP A 35 -17.28 -14.14 -1.33
C ASP A 35 -15.91 -14.78 -1.39
N SER A 36 -15.18 -14.51 -2.47
CA SER A 36 -13.78 -14.87 -2.65
C SER A 36 -12.90 -13.65 -2.38
N LEU A 37 -11.78 -13.87 -1.71
CA LEU A 37 -10.88 -12.79 -1.29
C LEU A 37 -10.08 -12.20 -2.46
N ILE A 38 -9.73 -13.04 -3.44
CA ILE A 38 -8.84 -12.66 -4.52
C ILE A 38 -9.38 -13.17 -5.86
N HIS A 39 -9.52 -12.27 -6.83
CA HIS A 39 -9.82 -12.60 -8.22
C HIS A 39 -8.52 -12.61 -9.03
N CYS A 40 -8.35 -13.66 -9.84
CA CYS A 40 -7.21 -13.82 -10.75
C CYS A 40 -7.66 -13.56 -12.18
N ILE A 41 -7.02 -12.61 -12.85
CA ILE A 41 -7.34 -12.20 -14.21
C ILE A 41 -6.11 -12.40 -15.10
N SER A 42 -6.29 -13.04 -16.25
CA SER A 42 -5.24 -13.13 -17.27
C SER A 42 -5.01 -11.79 -17.94
N LEU A 43 -3.78 -11.31 -17.94
CA LEU A 43 -3.38 -10.09 -18.65
C LEU A 43 -3.18 -10.30 -20.16
N LYS A 44 -3.24 -11.55 -20.65
CA LYS A 44 -3.11 -11.87 -22.09
C LYS A 44 -4.41 -11.63 -22.84
N ASP A 45 -5.52 -12.00 -22.24
CA ASP A 45 -6.84 -11.97 -22.89
C ASP A 45 -7.92 -11.29 -22.03
N ASN A 46 -7.51 -10.70 -20.89
CA ASN A 46 -8.37 -9.98 -19.94
C ASN A 46 -9.55 -10.82 -19.41
N LYS A 47 -9.32 -12.13 -19.20
CA LYS A 47 -10.36 -13.05 -18.72
C LYS A 47 -10.12 -13.50 -17.29
N PRO A 48 -11.19 -13.74 -16.51
CA PRO A 48 -11.08 -14.41 -15.22
C PRO A 48 -10.46 -15.81 -15.38
N ILE A 49 -9.49 -16.14 -14.51
CA ILE A 49 -8.82 -17.45 -14.49
C ILE A 49 -9.29 -18.26 -13.29
N ALA A 50 -9.29 -17.62 -12.11
CA ALA A 50 -9.56 -18.27 -10.84
C ALA A 50 -10.05 -17.28 -9.79
N LYS A 51 -10.61 -17.83 -8.70
CA LYS A 51 -10.90 -17.14 -7.45
C LYS A 51 -10.15 -17.86 -6.33
N LEU A 52 -9.45 -17.14 -5.46
CA LEU A 52 -8.64 -17.71 -4.40
C LEU A 52 -9.08 -17.19 -3.03
N GLY A 53 -9.01 -18.10 -2.05
CA GLY A 53 -9.35 -17.80 -0.66
C GLY A 53 -10.84 -17.59 -0.44
N VAL A 54 -11.33 -18.06 0.68
CA VAL A 54 -12.72 -17.91 1.11
C VAL A 54 -12.78 -16.99 2.29
N LYS A 55 -13.73 -16.06 2.28
CA LYS A 55 -13.94 -15.12 3.37
C LYS A 55 -14.72 -15.77 4.50
N GLY A 56 -14.19 -15.71 5.72
CA GLY A 56 -14.86 -16.24 6.89
C GLY A 56 -13.91 -16.55 8.05
N SER A 57 -14.41 -17.26 9.05
CA SER A 57 -13.68 -17.65 10.26
C SER A 57 -13.45 -19.16 10.42
N GLY A 58 -13.78 -19.94 9.40
CA GLY A 58 -13.57 -21.40 9.37
C GLY A 58 -12.10 -21.81 9.17
N PRO A 59 -11.78 -23.10 9.18
CA PRO A 59 -10.41 -23.62 9.19
C PRO A 59 -9.54 -23.21 7.98
N ASN A 60 -10.14 -22.94 6.83
CA ASN A 60 -9.46 -22.51 5.61
C ASN A 60 -9.96 -21.15 5.12
N GLU A 61 -10.60 -20.38 5.99
CA GLU A 61 -11.17 -19.09 5.71
C GLU A 61 -10.33 -17.98 6.33
N VAL A 62 -10.39 -16.80 5.76
CA VAL A 62 -9.61 -15.65 6.21
C VAL A 62 -10.52 -14.43 6.38
N LEU A 63 -10.32 -13.70 7.45
CA LEU A 63 -11.05 -12.46 7.71
C LEU A 63 -10.45 -11.29 6.93
N SER A 64 -11.33 -10.51 6.31
CA SER A 64 -11.04 -9.25 5.65
C SER A 64 -11.17 -8.07 6.65
N PRO A 65 -10.51 -6.91 6.49
CA PRO A 65 -9.62 -6.56 5.37
C PRO A 65 -8.26 -7.24 5.43
N LEU A 66 -7.68 -7.43 4.28
CA LEU A 66 -6.37 -8.03 4.14
C LEU A 66 -5.52 -7.26 3.12
N TYR A 67 -4.23 -7.52 3.15
CA TYR A 67 -3.25 -7.03 2.17
C TYR A 67 -2.66 -8.22 1.44
N ILE A 68 -2.52 -8.09 0.12
CA ILE A 68 -1.91 -9.12 -0.73
C ILE A 68 -0.57 -8.64 -1.26
N PHE A 69 0.36 -9.55 -1.43
CA PHE A 69 1.66 -9.27 -2.05
C PHE A 69 2.27 -10.54 -2.63
N ILE A 70 3.12 -10.33 -3.61
CA ILE A 70 3.91 -11.39 -4.22
C ILE A 70 5.33 -11.31 -3.68
N LYS A 71 5.86 -12.47 -3.30
CA LYS A 71 7.28 -12.66 -3.07
C LYS A 71 7.71 -13.93 -3.77
N GLU A 72 8.68 -13.81 -4.68
CA GLU A 72 9.04 -14.90 -5.56
C GLU A 72 7.78 -15.41 -6.30
N ASP A 73 7.57 -16.70 -6.44
CA ASP A 73 6.41 -17.27 -7.11
C ASP A 73 5.24 -17.58 -6.14
N SER A 74 5.16 -16.87 -5.02
CA SER A 74 4.17 -17.11 -3.98
C SER A 74 3.32 -15.89 -3.71
N LEU A 75 2.02 -16.11 -3.58
CA LEU A 75 1.05 -15.12 -3.15
C LEU A 75 0.85 -15.21 -1.63
N PHE A 76 0.96 -14.09 -0.97
CA PHE A 76 0.74 -13.96 0.46
C PHE A 76 -0.46 -13.07 0.75
N MET A 77 -1.14 -13.36 1.86
CA MET A 77 -2.18 -12.52 2.45
C MET A 77 -1.85 -12.20 3.90
N PHE A 78 -1.91 -10.95 4.26
CA PHE A 78 -1.89 -10.52 5.65
C PHE A 78 -3.29 -10.10 6.09
N SER A 79 -3.91 -10.90 6.97
CA SER A 79 -5.20 -10.56 7.59
C SER A 79 -4.96 -9.72 8.84
N ARG A 80 -5.32 -8.43 8.78
CA ARG A 80 -5.21 -7.54 9.92
C ARG A 80 -6.12 -7.95 11.09
N PRO A 81 -7.37 -8.39 10.89
CA PRO A 81 -8.22 -8.82 12.02
C PRO A 81 -7.69 -10.04 12.76
N GLN A 82 -6.89 -10.87 12.10
CA GLN A 82 -6.30 -12.09 12.68
C GLN A 82 -4.82 -11.94 13.03
N TRP A 83 -4.20 -10.79 12.72
CA TRP A 83 -2.73 -10.56 12.82
C TRP A 83 -1.93 -11.73 12.28
N THR A 84 -2.36 -12.27 11.17
CA THR A 84 -1.82 -13.51 10.61
C THR A 84 -1.46 -13.34 9.16
N LEU A 85 -0.25 -13.78 8.83
CA LEU A 85 0.22 -13.93 7.47
C LEU A 85 -0.10 -15.33 6.99
N TYR A 86 -0.70 -15.42 5.82
CA TYR A 86 -1.00 -16.64 5.10
C TYR A 86 -0.23 -16.70 3.79
N ASN A 87 0.08 -17.92 3.36
CA ASN A 87 0.51 -18.22 2.00
C ASN A 87 -0.65 -18.88 1.26
N ILE A 88 -0.83 -18.54 0.00
CA ILE A 88 -1.86 -19.13 -0.86
C ILE A 88 -1.18 -19.96 -1.94
N ASP A 89 -1.63 -21.21 -2.05
CA ASP A 89 -1.31 -22.06 -3.18
C ASP A 89 -2.03 -21.54 -4.44
N LEU A 90 -1.30 -21.10 -5.44
CA LEU A 90 -1.85 -20.53 -6.67
C LEU A 90 -2.57 -21.57 -7.54
N GLN A 91 -2.25 -22.86 -7.40
CA GLN A 91 -2.89 -23.93 -8.17
C GLN A 91 -4.19 -24.42 -7.52
N GLY A 92 -4.16 -24.65 -6.21
CA GLY A 92 -5.29 -25.23 -5.49
C GLY A 92 -6.11 -24.22 -4.67
N GLY A 93 -5.70 -22.96 -4.60
CA GLY A 93 -6.36 -21.93 -3.79
C GLY A 93 -6.31 -22.19 -2.27
N LYS A 94 -5.53 -23.19 -1.82
CA LYS A 94 -5.42 -23.53 -0.41
C LYS A 94 -4.64 -22.47 0.36
N VAL A 95 -5.23 -22.06 1.47
CA VAL A 95 -4.65 -21.10 2.39
C VAL A 95 -3.90 -21.82 3.51
N LYS A 96 -2.64 -21.46 3.73
CA LYS A 96 -1.83 -22.00 4.83
C LYS A 96 -1.38 -20.87 5.73
N LYS A 97 -1.66 -20.98 7.03
CA LYS A 97 -1.12 -20.05 8.03
C LYS A 97 0.39 -20.14 8.03
N LYS A 98 1.09 -18.98 7.98
CA LYS A 98 2.54 -18.90 8.01
C LYS A 98 3.05 -18.41 9.36
N ILE A 99 2.67 -17.21 9.76
CA ILE A 99 3.07 -16.63 11.05
C ILE A 99 1.93 -15.80 11.65
N THR A 100 1.95 -15.67 12.98
CA THR A 100 1.18 -14.64 13.70
C THR A 100 2.14 -13.53 14.09
N VAL A 101 1.69 -12.29 14.01
CA VAL A 101 2.49 -11.09 14.32
C VAL A 101 1.87 -10.31 15.47
N PRO A 102 2.62 -9.36 16.08
CA PRO A 102 2.08 -8.50 17.13
C PRO A 102 0.85 -7.69 16.68
N MET A 103 -0.07 -7.43 17.60
CA MET A 103 -1.34 -6.73 17.32
C MET A 103 -1.17 -5.28 16.85
N GLU A 104 -0.04 -4.67 17.17
CA GLU A 104 0.32 -3.33 16.75
C GLU A 104 0.59 -3.22 15.24
N VAL A 105 0.86 -4.36 14.58
CA VAL A 105 1.13 -4.40 13.14
C VAL A 105 -0.16 -4.17 12.36
N SER A 106 -0.18 -3.11 11.57
CA SER A 106 -1.30 -2.75 10.69
C SER A 106 -1.07 -3.17 9.24
N LEU A 107 0.19 -3.20 8.81
CA LEU A 107 0.62 -3.57 7.47
C LEU A 107 1.92 -4.37 7.58
N LEU A 108 2.03 -5.39 6.77
CA LEU A 108 3.20 -6.25 6.69
C LEU A 108 3.45 -6.65 5.25
N PHE A 109 4.71 -6.65 4.82
CA PHE A 109 5.13 -7.23 3.54
C PHE A 109 6.51 -7.88 3.65
N PRO A 110 6.77 -8.98 2.94
CA PRO A 110 8.10 -9.58 2.87
C PRO A 110 9.01 -8.69 2.04
N PHE A 111 10.24 -8.48 2.48
CA PHE A 111 11.13 -7.63 1.74
C PHE A 111 12.50 -8.27 1.47
N GLN A 112 13.02 -9.09 2.37
CA GLN A 112 14.29 -9.75 2.18
C GLN A 112 14.30 -11.11 2.87
N ASP A 113 14.84 -12.13 2.23
CA ASP A 113 14.96 -13.48 2.77
C ASP A 113 13.70 -13.91 3.55
N ASN A 114 13.82 -14.15 4.84
CA ASN A 114 12.70 -14.46 5.73
C ASN A 114 12.34 -13.29 6.65
N LEU A 115 12.60 -12.05 6.23
CA LEU A 115 12.27 -10.84 6.96
C LEU A 115 11.00 -10.20 6.41
N TYR A 116 10.28 -9.53 7.30
CA TYR A 116 9.06 -8.79 6.99
C TYR A 116 9.22 -7.35 7.47
N PHE A 117 8.93 -6.42 6.58
CA PHE A 117 8.84 -5.00 6.90
C PHE A 117 7.41 -4.70 7.38
N CYS A 118 7.27 -4.03 8.50
CA CYS A 118 5.98 -3.78 9.13
C CYS A 118 5.79 -2.31 9.47
N SER A 119 4.58 -1.83 9.27
CA SER A 119 4.11 -0.57 9.84
C SER A 119 2.93 -0.79 10.77
N GLY A 120 2.74 0.12 11.71
CA GLY A 120 1.68 0.02 12.69
C GLY A 120 1.63 1.24 13.60
N MET A 121 1.00 1.07 14.76
CA MET A 121 0.90 2.13 15.78
C MET A 121 1.98 1.93 16.85
N PHE A 122 3.26 1.92 16.41
CA PHE A 122 4.39 1.65 17.28
C PHE A 122 4.79 2.88 18.11
N ASP A 123 5.28 2.65 19.33
CA ASP A 123 5.66 3.74 20.26
C ASP A 123 7.13 4.15 20.13
N ASP A 124 7.98 3.29 19.54
CA ASP A 124 9.43 3.50 19.49
C ASP A 124 9.89 4.07 18.14
N LYS A 125 9.50 3.42 17.04
CA LYS A 125 9.89 3.78 15.66
C LYS A 125 8.71 3.60 14.72
N ARG A 126 8.81 4.20 13.54
CA ARG A 126 7.74 4.15 12.53
C ARG A 126 7.58 2.76 11.91
N PHE A 127 8.66 2.00 11.81
CA PHE A 127 8.67 0.68 11.18
C PHE A 127 9.38 -0.35 12.04
N TRP A 128 8.90 -1.58 11.97
CA TRP A 128 9.57 -2.75 12.53
C TRP A 128 10.01 -3.71 11.44
N ILE A 129 11.06 -4.47 11.71
CA ILE A 129 11.44 -5.65 10.96
C ILE A 129 11.16 -6.86 11.82
N LEU A 130 10.38 -7.81 11.29
CA LEU A 130 10.09 -9.08 11.94
C LEU A 130 10.84 -10.20 11.23
N ASN A 131 11.22 -11.24 12.00
CA ASN A 131 11.79 -12.48 11.46
C ASN A 131 10.69 -13.45 11.00
N SER A 132 11.09 -14.64 10.55
CA SER A 132 10.17 -15.71 10.10
C SER A 132 9.25 -16.29 11.19
N LEU A 133 9.51 -15.98 12.46
CA LEU A 133 8.69 -16.37 13.60
C LEU A 133 7.69 -15.28 14.00
N GLY A 134 7.76 -14.10 13.37
CA GLY A 134 6.95 -12.94 13.72
C GLY A 134 7.50 -12.11 14.88
N GLU A 135 8.75 -12.33 15.27
CA GLU A 135 9.41 -11.61 16.35
C GLU A 135 10.12 -10.36 15.81
N LYS A 136 10.04 -9.27 16.56
CA LYS A 136 10.73 -8.01 16.23
C LYS A 136 12.24 -8.17 16.38
N VAL A 137 12.97 -7.95 15.28
CA VAL A 137 14.43 -8.02 15.24
C VAL A 137 15.09 -6.65 15.04
N ALA A 138 14.36 -5.67 14.50
CA ALA A 138 14.83 -4.30 14.37
C ALA A 138 13.65 -3.31 14.35
N ALA A 139 13.95 -2.05 14.64
CA ALA A 139 13.04 -0.92 14.48
C ALA A 139 13.77 0.23 13.79
N LEU A 140 13.09 0.92 12.87
CA LEU A 140 13.70 1.95 12.04
C LEU A 140 12.71 3.06 11.68
N GLY A 141 13.28 4.21 11.29
CA GLY A 141 12.55 5.40 10.90
C GLY A 141 11.87 6.12 12.05
N ASP A 142 11.94 7.42 12.04
CA ASP A 142 11.17 8.27 12.93
C ASP A 142 9.89 8.73 12.23
N TYR A 143 8.88 9.13 12.98
CA TYR A 143 7.71 9.76 12.40
C TYR A 143 8.11 11.15 11.88
N PRO A 144 7.80 11.49 10.62
CA PRO A 144 8.16 12.76 10.03
C PRO A 144 7.67 13.96 10.88
N LEU A 145 8.38 15.07 10.77
CA LEU A 145 7.94 16.36 11.26
C LEU A 145 7.80 17.28 10.04
N LEU A 146 6.58 17.55 9.64
CA LEU A 146 6.29 18.31 8.42
C LEU A 146 6.35 19.82 8.65
N TRP A 147 6.18 20.28 9.90
CA TRP A 147 6.34 21.66 10.33
C TRP A 147 6.78 21.71 11.81
N ASN A 148 7.32 22.85 12.22
CA ASN A 148 7.99 22.98 13.53
C ASN A 148 7.08 22.68 14.72
N GLU A 149 5.83 23.13 14.67
CA GLU A 149 4.86 22.99 15.76
C GLU A 149 4.38 21.54 15.90
N GLU A 150 4.52 20.72 14.88
CA GLU A 150 4.13 19.30 14.95
C GLU A 150 4.93 18.53 16.01
N ALA A 151 6.13 18.99 16.35
CA ALA A 151 6.94 18.41 17.41
C ALA A 151 6.26 18.45 18.79
N HIS A 152 5.37 19.41 19.02
CA HIS A 152 4.62 19.56 20.27
C HIS A 152 3.35 18.70 20.30
N ILE A 153 2.94 18.12 19.18
CA ILE A 153 1.78 17.23 19.11
C ILE A 153 2.18 15.85 19.63
N PRO A 154 1.39 15.24 20.53
CA PRO A 154 1.69 13.92 21.07
C PRO A 154 1.93 12.87 19.98
N LEU A 155 2.93 12.01 20.16
CA LEU A 155 3.27 10.96 19.18
C LEU A 155 2.06 10.10 18.82
N ALA A 156 1.22 9.78 19.80
CA ALA A 156 -0.02 9.01 19.58
C ALA A 156 -0.96 9.64 18.55
N VAL A 157 -0.96 10.97 18.43
CA VAL A 157 -1.74 11.71 17.43
C VAL A 157 -0.99 11.74 16.10
N ARG A 158 0.29 12.13 16.10
CA ARG A 158 1.09 12.23 14.87
C ARG A 158 1.09 10.93 14.07
N ARG A 159 1.29 9.78 14.70
CA ARG A 159 1.31 8.47 14.04
C ARG A 159 0.00 8.11 13.33
N MET A 160 -1.14 8.71 13.71
CA MET A 160 -2.41 8.52 12.99
C MET A 160 -2.38 9.16 11.60
N PHE A 161 -1.66 10.26 11.45
CA PHE A 161 -1.53 10.97 10.17
C PHE A 161 -0.42 10.41 9.28
N HIS A 162 0.57 9.77 9.88
CA HIS A 162 1.71 9.17 9.17
C HIS A 162 1.55 7.66 8.90
N GLN A 163 0.29 7.21 8.71
CA GLN A 163 0.02 5.83 8.34
C GLN A 163 0.44 5.56 6.90
N VAL A 164 1.07 4.41 6.67
CA VAL A 164 1.50 3.97 5.35
C VAL A 164 0.32 3.82 4.40
N ARG A 165 0.44 4.40 3.21
CA ARG A 165 -0.50 4.31 2.10
C ARG A 165 0.00 3.41 1.00
N GLY A 166 1.30 3.34 0.81
CA GLY A 166 1.92 2.53 -0.21
C GLY A 166 3.33 2.11 0.18
N TYR A 167 3.75 1.00 -0.34
CA TYR A 167 5.09 0.46 -0.12
C TYR A 167 5.55 -0.33 -1.34
N GLY A 168 6.86 -0.45 -1.46
CA GLY A 168 7.48 -1.28 -2.46
C GLY A 168 8.90 -1.67 -2.07
N TYR A 169 9.35 -2.80 -2.56
CA TYR A 169 10.68 -3.32 -2.32
C TYR A 169 11.36 -3.68 -3.63
N SER A 170 12.58 -3.18 -3.82
CA SER A 170 13.52 -3.62 -4.83
C SER A 170 14.70 -4.30 -4.15
N ARG A 171 15.08 -5.48 -4.63
CA ARG A 171 16.22 -6.23 -4.08
C ARG A 171 17.53 -5.45 -4.17
N THR A 172 17.69 -4.64 -5.21
CA THR A 172 18.91 -3.88 -5.51
C THR A 172 18.92 -2.48 -4.92
N LYS A 173 17.76 -1.88 -4.70
CA LYS A 173 17.62 -0.47 -4.29
C LYS A 173 17.19 -0.30 -2.84
N GLY A 174 16.31 -1.16 -2.34
CA GLY A 174 15.81 -1.09 -0.98
C GLY A 174 14.30 -0.97 -0.88
N VAL A 175 13.82 -0.25 0.13
CA VAL A 175 12.40 -0.08 0.45
C VAL A 175 11.96 1.35 0.18
N ALA A 176 10.86 1.52 -0.54
CA ALA A 176 10.14 2.77 -0.68
C ALA A 176 8.82 2.68 0.08
N VAL A 177 8.53 3.66 0.92
CA VAL A 177 7.30 3.73 1.70
C VAL A 177 6.72 5.13 1.58
N THR A 178 5.42 5.25 1.39
CA THR A 178 4.75 6.55 1.44
C THR A 178 3.61 6.55 2.45
N ASP A 179 3.50 7.62 3.20
CA ASP A 179 2.21 8.05 3.76
C ASP A 179 1.50 8.96 2.74
N SER A 180 0.54 9.76 3.17
CA SER A 180 -0.15 10.67 2.24
C SER A 180 0.76 11.76 1.67
N HIS A 181 1.81 12.19 2.39
CA HIS A 181 2.54 13.43 2.09
C HIS A 181 4.06 13.28 2.00
N VAL A 182 4.58 12.14 2.45
CA VAL A 182 6.03 11.86 2.49
C VAL A 182 6.33 10.55 1.77
N LEU A 183 7.42 10.56 1.02
CA LEU A 183 8.05 9.35 0.47
C LEU A 183 9.39 9.13 1.18
N ASP A 184 9.50 8.00 1.87
CA ASP A 184 10.73 7.56 2.52
C ASP A 184 11.41 6.47 1.72
N LEU A 185 12.70 6.63 1.52
CA LEU A 185 13.56 5.66 0.85
C LEU A 185 14.57 5.10 1.85
N TYR A 186 14.53 3.78 2.05
CA TYR A 186 15.44 3.05 2.91
C TYR A 186 16.34 2.14 2.09
N ASN A 187 17.62 2.14 2.40
CA ASN A 187 18.54 1.17 1.80
C ASN A 187 19.49 0.60 2.87
N LYS A 188 20.21 -0.45 2.51
CA LYS A 188 21.24 -1.01 3.39
C LYS A 188 22.47 -0.14 3.42
N ASN A 189 22.98 0.10 4.62
CA ASN A 189 24.32 0.64 4.80
C ASN A 189 25.38 -0.48 4.64
N HIS A 190 26.65 -0.11 4.79
CA HIS A 190 27.78 -1.04 4.70
C HIS A 190 27.79 -2.14 5.78
N LYS A 191 27.03 -1.97 6.87
CA LYS A 191 26.83 -2.99 7.92
C LYS A 191 25.64 -3.91 7.66
N GLY A 192 24.92 -3.69 6.56
CA GLY A 192 23.70 -4.45 6.23
C GLY A 192 22.44 -3.98 6.95
N GLU A 193 22.49 -2.88 7.70
CA GLU A 193 21.35 -2.31 8.41
C GLU A 193 20.55 -1.41 7.46
N TYR A 194 19.22 -1.44 7.56
CA TYR A 194 18.37 -0.50 6.80
C TYR A 194 18.35 0.86 7.48
N ILE A 195 18.71 1.89 6.72
CA ILE A 195 18.72 3.28 7.16
C ILE A 195 17.90 4.13 6.19
N LEU A 196 17.33 5.20 6.69
CA LEU A 196 16.68 6.22 5.87
C LEU A 196 17.76 6.89 4.99
N LYS A 197 17.65 6.69 3.68
CA LYS A 197 18.51 7.30 2.67
C LYS A 197 18.01 8.69 2.30
N LYS A 198 16.70 8.82 2.12
CA LYS A 198 16.05 10.03 1.66
C LYS A 198 14.63 10.11 2.16
N GLU A 199 14.22 11.28 2.61
CA GLU A 199 12.85 11.69 2.83
C GLU A 199 12.48 12.75 1.78
N VAL A 200 11.37 12.58 1.10
CA VAL A 200 10.87 13.48 0.06
C VAL A 200 9.49 13.98 0.47
N LEU A 201 9.36 15.27 0.68
CA LEU A 201 8.07 15.91 0.90
C LEU A 201 7.30 15.96 -0.44
N LEU A 202 6.20 15.24 -0.55
CA LEU A 202 5.35 15.17 -1.75
C LEU A 202 4.40 16.37 -1.82
N SER A 203 3.85 16.78 -0.69
CA SER A 203 3.00 17.97 -0.58
C SER A 203 3.01 18.53 0.83
N ALA A 204 2.80 19.84 0.96
CA ALA A 204 2.59 20.48 2.25
C ALA A 204 1.31 19.96 2.90
N TYR A 205 1.35 19.84 4.22
CA TYR A 205 0.27 19.27 5.00
C TYR A 205 0.33 19.78 6.43
N GLU A 206 -0.77 20.26 6.95
CA GLU A 206 -0.92 20.66 8.33
C GLU A 206 -2.28 20.25 8.86
N TYR A 207 -2.37 19.97 10.13
CA TYR A 207 -3.60 19.71 10.86
C TYR A 207 -3.61 20.49 12.17
N ASP A 208 -4.80 20.90 12.59
CA ASP A 208 -4.96 21.54 13.87
C ASP A 208 -5.17 20.47 14.94
N PHE A 209 -4.48 20.63 16.06
CA PHE A 209 -4.61 19.77 17.23
C PHE A 209 -5.01 20.61 18.42
N THR A 210 -6.09 20.22 19.08
CA THR A 210 -6.54 20.85 20.33
C THR A 210 -6.67 19.78 21.40
N ASP A 211 -5.86 19.90 22.46
CA ASP A 211 -5.98 19.07 23.65
C ASP A 211 -7.04 19.67 24.57
N LYS A 212 -8.10 18.92 24.83
CA LYS A 212 -9.17 19.29 25.77
C LYS A 212 -9.14 18.45 27.06
N GLY A 213 -7.99 17.83 27.35
CA GLY A 213 -7.78 16.96 28.50
C GLY A 213 -8.42 15.57 28.38
N ILE A 214 -9.75 15.49 28.43
CA ILE A 214 -10.48 14.22 28.31
C ILE A 214 -10.62 13.77 26.84
N SER A 215 -10.59 14.73 25.89
CA SER A 215 -10.69 14.47 24.46
C SER A 215 -9.76 15.39 23.68
N SER A 216 -9.04 14.82 22.72
CA SER A 216 -8.25 15.58 21.77
C SER A 216 -9.02 15.69 20.46
N GLN A 217 -9.00 16.84 19.83
CA GLN A 217 -9.59 17.07 18.52
C GLN A 217 -8.50 17.35 17.51
N THR A 218 -8.59 16.69 16.37
CA THR A 218 -7.73 16.94 15.22
C THR A 218 -8.59 17.31 14.02
N GLN A 219 -8.19 18.34 13.30
CA GLN A 219 -8.87 18.78 12.10
C GLN A 219 -7.87 19.03 10.98
N LEU A 220 -8.05 18.33 9.88
CA LEU A 220 -7.30 18.59 8.65
C LEU A 220 -7.72 19.93 8.06
N ARG A 221 -6.76 20.73 7.65
CA ARG A 221 -7.04 21.95 6.89
C ARG A 221 -7.48 21.56 5.48
N SER A 222 -8.64 22.04 5.10
CA SER A 222 -9.31 21.69 3.84
C SER A 222 -8.55 22.12 2.58
N SER A 223 -7.64 23.11 2.71
CA SER A 223 -6.83 23.63 1.60
C SER A 223 -5.72 22.69 1.12
N PHE A 224 -5.35 21.67 1.91
CA PHE A 224 -4.26 20.78 1.55
C PHE A 224 -4.71 19.62 0.64
N MET A 225 -3.79 19.14 -0.18
CA MET A 225 -4.02 17.99 -1.07
C MET A 225 -4.27 16.73 -0.26
N LYS A 226 -5.06 15.80 -0.80
CA LYS A 226 -5.31 14.50 -0.17
C LYS A 226 -4.07 13.61 -0.11
N GLY A 227 -3.18 13.73 -1.13
CA GLY A 227 -1.86 13.11 -1.11
C GLY A 227 -1.77 11.74 -1.77
N ALA A 228 -0.74 10.99 -1.41
CA ALA A 228 -0.48 9.67 -1.96
C ALA A 228 -1.53 8.65 -1.51
N ILE A 229 -1.98 7.82 -2.46
CA ILE A 229 -2.99 6.78 -2.26
C ILE A 229 -2.36 5.39 -2.33
N ASN A 230 -1.42 5.18 -3.26
CA ASN A 230 -0.82 3.89 -3.57
C ASN A 230 0.59 4.10 -4.12
N LEU A 231 1.44 3.08 -3.99
CA LEU A 231 2.81 3.06 -4.49
C LEU A 231 3.12 1.71 -5.12
N ALA A 232 3.83 1.72 -6.24
CA ALA A 232 4.42 0.55 -6.86
C ALA A 232 5.85 0.85 -7.30
N VAL A 233 6.72 -0.15 -7.30
CA VAL A 233 8.14 0.03 -7.64
C VAL A 233 8.60 -0.94 -8.71
N THR A 234 9.63 -0.52 -9.43
CA THR A 234 10.52 -1.37 -10.22
C THR A 234 11.94 -1.22 -9.70
N ASP A 235 12.90 -1.94 -10.24
CA ASP A 235 14.32 -1.74 -9.89
C ASP A 235 14.85 -0.35 -10.30
N ASP A 236 14.19 0.31 -11.26
CA ASP A 236 14.64 1.61 -11.76
C ASP A 236 13.85 2.77 -11.16
N TYR A 237 12.56 2.58 -10.87
CA TYR A 237 11.65 3.69 -10.56
C TYR A 237 10.61 3.36 -9.50
N ILE A 238 10.12 4.42 -8.88
CA ILE A 238 9.02 4.43 -7.91
C ILE A 238 7.87 5.17 -8.55
N TYR A 239 6.67 4.62 -8.48
CA TYR A 239 5.44 5.21 -9.00
C TYR A 239 4.47 5.42 -7.84
N ILE A 240 3.92 6.61 -7.73
CA ILE A 240 2.97 6.98 -6.68
C ILE A 240 1.68 7.48 -7.34
N LEU A 241 0.55 6.86 -6.99
CA LEU A 241 -0.76 7.40 -7.31
C LEU A 241 -1.07 8.50 -6.30
N PHE A 242 -1.23 9.73 -6.78
CA PHE A 242 -1.37 10.92 -5.97
C PHE A 242 -2.67 11.65 -6.29
N ASP A 243 -3.53 11.89 -5.29
CA ASP A 243 -4.74 12.70 -5.43
C ASP A 243 -4.38 14.18 -5.19
N VAL A 244 -4.42 14.96 -6.26
CA VAL A 244 -4.09 16.39 -6.25
C VAL A 244 -5.27 17.28 -5.81
N ASN A 245 -6.44 16.69 -5.53
CA ASN A 245 -7.56 17.47 -5.01
C ASN A 245 -7.29 17.95 -3.60
N SER A 246 -7.83 19.12 -3.27
CA SER A 246 -7.95 19.54 -1.88
C SER A 246 -9.02 18.73 -1.14
N GLN A 247 -8.96 18.75 0.18
CA GLN A 247 -9.95 18.09 1.04
C GLN A 247 -11.38 18.62 0.82
N GLU A 248 -11.54 19.86 0.32
CA GLU A 248 -12.85 20.46 0.01
C GLU A 248 -13.49 19.88 -1.25
N ASN A 249 -12.69 19.39 -2.19
CA ASN A 249 -13.19 18.93 -3.47
C ASN A 249 -13.33 17.39 -3.49
N LEU A 250 -14.40 16.88 -2.88
CA LEU A 250 -14.64 15.44 -2.75
C LEU A 250 -15.30 14.79 -3.97
N LYS A 251 -15.79 15.59 -4.94
CA LYS A 251 -16.70 15.08 -5.97
C LYS A 251 -16.08 14.32 -7.13
N ARG A 252 -14.77 14.44 -7.37
CA ARG A 252 -14.05 13.71 -8.43
C ARG A 252 -12.65 13.36 -7.96
N LEU A 253 -12.19 12.19 -8.32
CA LEU A 253 -10.77 11.88 -8.25
C LEU A 253 -10.06 12.72 -9.31
N ASN A 254 -8.93 13.32 -8.97
CA ASN A 254 -8.05 14.01 -9.91
C ASN A 254 -6.66 13.48 -9.62
N ASN A 255 -6.45 12.24 -10.03
CA ASN A 255 -5.25 11.50 -9.66
C ASN A 255 -4.20 11.64 -10.75
N GLU A 256 -2.97 11.78 -10.31
CA GLU A 256 -1.79 11.74 -11.15
C GLU A 256 -0.91 10.56 -10.73
N ILE A 257 -0.15 9.99 -11.64
CA ILE A 257 0.90 9.04 -11.31
C ILE A 257 2.23 9.77 -11.39
N TRP A 258 2.87 9.93 -10.24
CA TRP A 258 4.16 10.56 -10.11
C TRP A 258 5.26 9.50 -10.16
N LYS A 259 6.25 9.70 -11.02
CA LYS A 259 7.38 8.80 -11.20
C LYS A 259 8.63 9.42 -10.62
N PHE A 260 9.28 8.69 -9.71
CA PHE A 260 10.54 9.07 -9.08
C PHE A 260 11.64 8.07 -9.42
N ASP A 261 12.89 8.51 -9.35
CA ASP A 261 14.04 7.60 -9.24
C ASP A 261 14.27 7.19 -7.78
N TRP A 262 15.19 6.26 -7.55
CA TRP A 262 15.56 5.82 -6.21
C TRP A 262 16.50 6.79 -5.45
N GLU A 263 16.83 7.93 -6.05
CA GLU A 263 17.45 9.07 -5.37
C GLU A 263 16.41 10.09 -4.86
N GLY A 264 15.12 9.82 -5.12
CA GLY A 264 14.01 10.68 -4.70
C GLY A 264 13.77 11.88 -5.62
N ASN A 265 14.32 11.88 -6.84
CA ASN A 265 14.07 12.93 -7.80
C ASN A 265 12.78 12.64 -8.58
N LEU A 266 11.91 13.63 -8.69
CA LEU A 266 10.71 13.54 -9.52
C LEU A 266 11.12 13.59 -11.01
N ILE A 267 10.85 12.51 -11.74
CA ILE A 267 11.17 12.38 -13.17
C ILE A 267 10.05 12.95 -14.03
N CYS A 268 8.81 12.54 -13.77
CA CYS A 268 7.64 13.04 -14.50
C CYS A 268 6.34 12.75 -13.76
N LYS A 269 5.28 13.40 -14.21
CA LYS A 269 3.90 13.19 -13.77
C LYS A 269 3.05 12.77 -14.97
N TYR A 270 2.29 11.71 -14.79
CA TYR A 270 1.33 11.25 -15.79
C TYR A 270 -0.07 11.63 -15.31
N LYS A 271 -0.81 12.32 -16.16
CA LYS A 271 -2.22 12.61 -15.90
C LYS A 271 -3.08 11.65 -16.72
N PRO A 272 -3.73 10.67 -16.08
CA PRO A 272 -4.67 9.79 -16.77
C PRO A 272 -5.86 10.57 -17.31
N ASN A 273 -6.47 10.06 -18.39
CA ASN A 273 -7.72 10.63 -18.93
C ASN A 273 -8.97 10.03 -18.27
N ILE A 274 -8.79 9.13 -17.33
CA ILE A 274 -9.83 8.51 -16.49
C ILE A 274 -9.43 8.61 -15.02
N ASP A 275 -10.42 8.61 -14.15
CA ASP A 275 -10.18 8.55 -12.71
C ASP A 275 -9.66 7.17 -12.33
N ILE A 276 -8.48 7.12 -11.70
CA ILE A 276 -7.84 5.90 -11.23
C ILE A 276 -7.96 5.84 -9.70
N SER A 277 -8.40 4.72 -9.16
CA SER A 277 -8.46 4.49 -7.70
C SER A 277 -7.34 3.60 -7.18
N LEU A 278 -6.90 2.66 -8.01
CA LEU A 278 -5.82 1.72 -7.71
C LEU A 278 -4.98 1.49 -8.96
N PHE A 279 -3.70 1.21 -8.75
CA PHE A 279 -2.84 0.76 -9.84
C PHE A 279 -1.80 -0.25 -9.34
N THR A 280 -1.23 -0.97 -10.27
CA THR A 280 -0.04 -1.82 -10.09
C THR A 280 0.78 -1.81 -11.38
N LEU A 281 1.93 -2.45 -11.37
CA LEU A 281 2.80 -2.59 -12.53
C LEU A 281 2.81 -4.05 -12.99
N SER A 282 2.77 -4.27 -14.31
CA SER A 282 3.03 -5.60 -14.87
C SER A 282 4.52 -5.93 -14.85
N SER A 283 4.88 -7.18 -15.10
CA SER A 283 6.27 -7.63 -15.28
C SER A 283 7.04 -6.88 -16.36
N CYS A 284 6.33 -6.29 -17.34
CA CYS A 284 6.91 -5.42 -18.37
C CYS A 284 6.87 -3.93 -18.00
N ASN A 285 6.65 -3.58 -16.74
CA ASN A 285 6.54 -2.20 -16.23
C ASN A 285 5.40 -1.38 -16.86
N ASN A 286 4.38 -2.03 -17.42
CA ASN A 286 3.17 -1.35 -17.85
C ASN A 286 2.28 -1.07 -16.63
N ILE A 287 1.66 0.12 -16.62
CA ILE A 287 0.70 0.50 -15.59
C ILE A 287 -0.62 -0.22 -15.86
N ILE A 288 -1.11 -0.94 -14.85
CA ILE A 288 -2.44 -1.55 -14.81
C ILE A 288 -3.23 -0.78 -13.76
N ALA A 289 -4.38 -0.24 -14.13
CA ALA A 289 -5.18 0.60 -13.25
C ALA A 289 -6.64 0.19 -13.24
N VAL A 290 -7.30 0.45 -12.10
CA VAL A 290 -8.74 0.26 -11.92
C VAL A 290 -9.37 1.63 -11.64
N SER A 291 -10.50 1.87 -12.31
CA SER A 291 -11.32 3.06 -12.13
C SER A 291 -12.69 2.66 -11.57
N TYR A 292 -13.21 3.46 -10.65
CA TYR A 292 -14.55 3.27 -10.06
C TYR A 292 -15.64 4.08 -10.77
N THR A 293 -15.59 4.25 -12.05
CA THR A 293 -16.52 5.11 -12.78
C THR A 293 -17.99 4.68 -12.71
N HIS A 294 -18.35 3.56 -12.06
CA HIS A 294 -19.72 3.04 -12.05
C HIS A 294 -20.19 2.42 -10.72
N LEU A 295 -19.79 2.94 -9.58
CA LEU A 295 -20.55 2.71 -8.34
C LEU A 295 -21.54 3.86 -8.14
N THR A 296 -22.57 3.93 -8.95
CA THR A 296 -23.83 4.57 -8.52
C THR A 296 -24.49 3.61 -7.54
N LEU A 297 -24.29 3.89 -6.26
CA LEU A 297 -25.19 3.35 -5.23
C LEU A 297 -26.58 3.94 -5.46
N PRO A 298 -27.65 3.14 -5.30
CA PRO A 298 -29.02 3.60 -5.41
C PRO A 298 -29.35 4.66 -4.36
#